data_6bc7e4fe02628a7a60038676192d6862
#
_entry.id   6bc7e4fe02628a7a60038676192d6862
#
_cell.length_a   1.000
_cell.length_b   1.000
_cell.length_c   1.000
_cell.angle_alpha   90.00
_cell.angle_beta   90.00
_cell.angle_gamma   90.00
#
_symmetry.space_group_name_H-M   'P 1'
#
loop_
_entity.id
_entity.type
_entity.pdbx_description
1 polymer ?
#
loop_
_entity_poly.entity_id
_entity_poly.type
_entity_poly.pdbx_seq_one_letter_code
_entity_poly.pdbx_strand_id
1 'polypeptide(L)' 'MSRTFNIEPPPNEKGDEPLFRVIYIIDVNSSDAQEAAEFTHQIMMDPQSLPPVLQVMDCNGTVVEIDLSKD' A
#
# COMPACT_ATOMS: atom_id res chain seq x y z
N MET A 1 -14.52 5.23 -15.68
CA MET A 1 -14.27 6.49 -14.99
C MET A 1 -13.00 6.38 -14.17
N SER A 2 -12.16 7.33 -14.32
CA SER A 2 -10.92 7.29 -13.57
C SER A 2 -11.06 8.05 -12.26
N ARG A 3 -10.32 7.62 -11.30
CA ARG A 3 -10.28 8.26 -10.01
C ARG A 3 -8.84 8.57 -9.66
N THR A 4 -8.62 9.78 -9.24
CA THR A 4 -7.29 10.22 -8.86
C THR A 4 -7.20 10.27 -7.35
N PHE A 5 -6.22 9.58 -6.82
CA PHE A 5 -5.88 9.71 -5.41
C PHE A 5 -4.75 10.70 -5.29
N ASN A 6 -4.96 11.68 -4.44
CA ASN A 6 -3.87 12.55 -4.04
C ASN A 6 -3.33 12.05 -2.73
N ILE A 7 -2.27 11.30 -2.82
CA ILE A 7 -1.61 10.78 -1.63
C ILE A 7 -0.46 11.71 -1.32
N GLU A 8 -0.52 12.31 -0.15
CA GLU A 8 0.49 13.26 0.26
C GLU A 8 1.68 12.55 0.84
N PRO A 9 2.86 13.11 0.66
CA PRO A 9 4.04 12.54 1.32
C PRO A 9 3.89 12.63 2.83
N PRO A 10 4.59 11.77 3.56
CA PRO A 10 4.57 11.86 5.01
C PRO A 10 5.26 13.13 5.47
N PRO A 11 4.95 13.59 6.69
CA PRO A 11 5.62 14.78 7.21
C PRO A 11 7.11 14.52 7.37
N ASN A 12 7.87 15.59 7.21
CA ASN A 12 9.32 15.51 7.38
C ASN A 12 9.62 15.67 8.85
N GLU A 13 9.61 14.58 9.58
CA GLU A 13 9.83 14.60 11.01
C GLU A 13 11.29 14.41 11.33
N LYS A 14 11.69 15.02 12.41
CA LYS A 14 13.03 14.84 12.91
C LYS A 14 13.06 13.60 13.79
N GLY A 15 14.00 12.73 13.49
CA GLY A 15 14.16 11.50 14.21
C GLY A 15 15.39 10.80 13.71
N ASP A 16 15.62 9.62 14.22
CA ASP A 16 16.80 8.86 13.82
C ASP A 16 16.67 8.32 12.41
N GLU A 17 15.43 8.12 11.96
CA GLU A 17 15.18 7.53 10.66
C GLU A 17 14.12 8.34 9.94
N PRO A 18 14.22 8.43 8.61
CA PRO A 18 13.20 9.15 7.86
C PRO A 18 11.87 8.41 7.90
N LEU A 19 10.80 9.17 7.72
CA LEU A 19 9.45 8.64 7.69
C LEU A 19 9.07 8.33 6.24
N PHE A 20 8.49 7.16 6.01
CA PHE A 20 7.99 6.76 4.70
C PHE A 20 6.51 6.48 4.78
N ARG A 21 5.81 6.75 3.69
CA ARG A 21 4.38 6.39 3.57
C ARG A 21 4.27 5.20 2.65
N VAL A 22 3.67 4.13 3.13
CA VAL A 22 3.55 2.89 2.38
C VAL A 22 2.11 2.74 1.92
N ILE A 23 1.93 2.46 0.63
CA ILE A 23 0.61 2.35 0.03
C ILE A 23 0.46 0.95 -0.53
N TYR A 24 -0.64 0.28 -0.17
CA TYR A 24 -0.97 -1.04 -0.66
C TYR A 24 -2.22 -0.94 -1.50
N ILE A 25 -2.11 -1.32 -2.76
CA ILE A 25 -3.23 -1.24 -3.70
C ILE A 25 -3.50 -2.63 -4.25
N ILE A 26 -4.72 -3.08 -4.14
CA ILE A 26 -5.13 -4.36 -4.65
C ILE A 26 -6.56 -4.24 -5.17
N ASP A 27 -6.82 -4.93 -6.27
CA ASP A 27 -8.17 -4.99 -6.83
C ASP A 27 -8.78 -6.35 -6.47
N VAL A 28 -9.98 -6.31 -5.92
CA VAL A 28 -10.70 -7.53 -5.56
C VAL A 28 -12.12 -7.48 -6.08
N ASN A 29 -12.65 -8.63 -6.44
CA ASN A 29 -14.05 -8.74 -6.84
C ASN A 29 -14.88 -9.01 -5.60
N SER A 30 -15.90 -8.21 -5.40
CA SER A 30 -16.82 -8.41 -4.27
C SER A 30 -18.14 -7.75 -4.57
N SER A 31 -19.12 -8.00 -3.72
CA SER A 31 -20.46 -7.47 -3.94
C SER A 31 -20.60 -6.04 -3.41
N ASP A 32 -19.77 -5.63 -2.48
CA ASP A 32 -19.82 -4.26 -1.97
C ASP A 32 -18.47 -3.87 -1.37
N ALA A 33 -18.38 -2.61 -0.94
CA ALA A 33 -17.12 -2.07 -0.46
C ALA A 33 -16.68 -2.72 0.85
N GLN A 34 -17.63 -3.00 1.73
CA GLN A 34 -17.30 -3.63 3.01
C GLN A 34 -16.67 -5.00 2.78
N GLU A 35 -17.27 -5.79 1.89
CA GLU A 35 -16.78 -7.12 1.60
C GLU A 35 -15.39 -7.04 0.93
N ALA A 36 -15.19 -6.06 0.06
CA ALA A 36 -13.89 -5.88 -0.57
C ALA A 36 -12.81 -5.62 0.46
N ALA A 37 -13.11 -4.80 1.46
CA ALA A 37 -12.16 -4.52 2.53
C ALA A 37 -11.87 -5.76 3.35
N GLU A 38 -12.89 -6.56 3.62
CA GLU A 38 -12.71 -7.79 4.40
C GLU A 38 -11.89 -8.81 3.64
N PHE A 39 -12.13 -8.97 2.35
CA PHE A 39 -11.33 -9.86 1.53
C PHE A 39 -9.87 -9.43 1.51
N THR A 40 -9.64 -8.13 1.35
CA THR A 40 -8.29 -7.61 1.32
C THR A 40 -7.57 -7.91 2.63
N HIS A 41 -8.27 -7.70 3.74
CA HIS A 41 -7.68 -7.96 5.05
C HIS A 41 -7.31 -9.44 5.20
N GLN A 42 -8.19 -10.34 4.71
CA GLN A 42 -7.90 -11.77 4.76
C GLN A 42 -6.68 -12.12 3.92
N ILE A 43 -6.57 -11.54 2.75
CA ILE A 43 -5.41 -11.78 1.88
C ILE A 43 -4.13 -11.34 2.58
N MET A 44 -4.16 -10.19 3.23
CA MET A 44 -2.98 -9.68 3.91
C MET A 44 -2.56 -10.54 5.08
N MET A 45 -3.52 -11.20 5.72
CA MET A 45 -3.24 -12.01 6.90
C MET A 45 -2.93 -13.47 6.57
N ASP A 46 -3.16 -13.87 5.32
CA ASP A 46 -3.01 -15.27 4.92
C ASP A 46 -1.54 -15.59 4.67
N PRO A 47 -0.92 -16.47 5.45
CA PRO A 47 0.49 -16.81 5.24
C PRO A 47 0.74 -17.55 3.94
N GLN A 48 -0.31 -18.05 3.28
CA GLN A 48 -0.16 -18.73 2.00
C GLN A 48 -0.23 -17.78 0.83
N SER A 49 -0.65 -16.53 1.06
CA SER A 49 -0.71 -15.55 -0.01
C SER A 49 0.67 -15.07 -0.38
N LEU A 50 0.81 -14.68 -1.64
CA LEU A 50 2.07 -14.07 -2.09
C LEU A 50 2.24 -12.72 -1.43
N PRO A 51 3.49 -12.34 -1.13
CA PRO A 51 3.74 -11.00 -0.60
C PRO A 51 3.29 -9.93 -1.58
N PRO A 52 2.85 -8.79 -1.08
CA PRO A 52 2.33 -7.74 -1.94
C PRO A 52 3.42 -6.93 -2.63
N VAL A 53 2.99 -6.22 -3.66
CA VAL A 53 3.80 -5.15 -4.24
C VAL A 53 3.35 -3.86 -3.57
N LEU A 54 4.29 -3.13 -3.01
CA LEU A 54 4.00 -1.94 -2.25
C LEU A 54 4.59 -0.71 -2.92
N GLN A 55 3.88 0.41 -2.76
CA GLN A 55 4.39 1.70 -3.20
C GLN A 55 4.93 2.40 -1.96
N VAL A 56 6.17 2.83 -1.99
CA VAL A 56 6.81 3.46 -0.85
C VAL A 56 7.19 4.89 -1.22
N MET A 57 6.60 5.85 -0.50
CA MET A 57 6.80 7.26 -0.77
C MET A 57 7.62 7.90 0.34
N ASP A 58 8.65 8.64 -0.04
CA ASP A 58 9.47 9.34 0.94
C ASP A 58 8.90 10.73 1.21
N CYS A 59 9.59 11.49 2.06
CA CYS A 59 9.11 12.81 2.46
C CYS A 59 9.13 13.82 1.31
N ASN A 60 9.87 13.53 0.27
CA ASN A 60 9.93 14.41 -0.90
C ASN A 60 8.90 14.05 -1.94
N GLY A 61 8.13 12.99 -1.71
CA GLY A 61 7.11 12.57 -2.65
C GLY A 61 7.61 11.60 -3.70
N THR A 62 8.85 11.16 -3.61
CA THR A 62 9.39 10.16 -4.54
C THR A 62 8.83 8.80 -4.18
N VAL A 63 8.30 8.08 -5.18
CA VAL A 63 7.65 6.80 -4.98
C VAL A 63 8.48 5.71 -5.62
N VAL A 64 8.71 4.64 -4.87
CA VAL A 64 9.41 3.45 -5.35
C VAL A 64 8.49 2.26 -5.18
N GLU A 65 8.39 1.43 -6.21
CA GLU A 65 7.60 0.21 -6.14
C GLU A 65 8.49 -0.93 -5.67
N ILE A 66 8.07 -1.60 -4.60
CA ILE A 66 8.83 -2.70 -4.01
C ILE A 66 8.01 -3.98 -4.13
N ASP A 67 8.53 -4.96 -4.84
CA ASP A 67 7.88 -6.26 -5.01
C ASP A 67 8.51 -7.25 -4.04
N LEU A 68 7.81 -7.52 -2.95
CA LEU A 68 8.34 -8.38 -1.89
C LEU A 68 8.28 -9.86 -2.25
N SER A 69 7.64 -10.21 -3.36
CA SER A 69 7.61 -11.60 -3.81
C SER A 69 8.88 -12.01 -4.52
N LYS A 70 9.74 -11.06 -4.82
CA LYS A 70 11.01 -11.36 -5.48
C LYS A 70 12.12 -11.50 -4.44
N ASP A 71 12.98 -12.43 -4.69
CA ASP A 71 14.13 -12.66 -3.81
C ASP A 71 15.36 -11.96 -4.31
#